data_f0bc6ec930501dec469b3ae0cd3b663f
#
_entry.id   f0bc6ec930501dec469b3ae0cd3b663f
#
_cell.length_a   1.000
_cell.length_b   1.000
_cell.length_c   1.000
_cell.angle_alpha   90.00
_cell.angle_beta   90.00
_cell.angle_gamma   90.00
#
_symmetry.space_group_name_H-M   'P 1'
#
loop_
_entity.id
_entity.type
_entity.pdbx_description
1 polymer ?
#
loop_
_entity_poly.entity_id
_entity_poly.type
_entity_poly.pdbx_seq_one_letter_code
_entity_poly.pdbx_strand_id
1 'polypeptide(L)' 'MANTLRIKRSTGSSAPTSLANAELAFTEGTETLFIGKGTGGAGGSATSIIKIGGK' A
#
# COMPACT_ATOMS: atom_id res chain seq x y z
N MET A 1 -2.78 -19.36 -18.46
CA MET A 1 -1.74 -19.22 -17.44
C MET A 1 -2.14 -18.18 -16.40
N ALA A 2 -1.99 -18.50 -15.13
CA ALA A 2 -2.35 -17.59 -14.06
C ALA A 2 -1.20 -16.64 -13.76
N ASN A 3 -1.52 -15.38 -13.55
CA ASN A 3 -0.56 -14.38 -13.10
C ASN A 3 -0.74 -14.15 -11.62
N THR A 4 0.36 -13.90 -10.93
CA THR A 4 0.34 -13.62 -9.51
C THR A 4 0.76 -12.18 -9.28
N LEU A 5 -0.10 -11.43 -8.60
CA LEU A 5 0.21 -10.08 -8.19
C LEU A 5 0.35 -10.03 -6.68
N ARG A 6 1.46 -9.46 -6.23
CA ARG A 6 1.71 -9.31 -4.81
C ARG A 6 1.86 -7.84 -4.47
N ILE A 7 1.42 -7.49 -3.28
CA ILE A 7 1.55 -6.13 -2.79
C ILE A 7 2.34 -6.17 -1.49
N LYS A 8 2.75 -5.00 -1.02
CA LYS A 8 3.47 -4.90 0.24
C LYS A 8 2.56 -5.36 1.39
N ARG A 9 3.12 -6.06 2.35
CA ARG A 9 2.36 -6.63 3.45
C ARG A 9 3.00 -6.26 4.79
N SER A 10 2.16 -5.98 5.76
CA SER A 10 2.59 -5.80 7.13
C SER A 10 1.74 -6.67 8.04
N THR A 11 2.37 -7.33 8.99
CA THR A 11 1.64 -8.13 9.97
C THR A 11 1.24 -7.32 11.19
N GLY A 12 1.71 -6.07 11.27
CA GLY A 12 1.35 -5.20 12.37
C GLY A 12 -0.02 -4.58 12.21
N SER A 13 -0.33 -3.65 13.08
CA SER A 13 -1.62 -2.97 13.08
C SER A 13 -1.50 -1.51 12.64
N SER A 14 -0.32 -1.05 12.32
CA SER A 14 -0.11 0.34 11.92
C SER A 14 -0.14 0.49 10.42
N ALA A 15 -0.54 1.68 9.95
CA ALA A 15 -0.45 2.00 8.54
C ALA A 15 1.01 1.96 8.10
N PRO A 16 1.28 1.67 6.82
CA PRO A 16 2.66 1.71 6.33
C PRO A 16 3.23 3.12 6.46
N THR A 17 4.53 3.19 6.76
CA THR A 17 5.20 4.47 6.94
C THR A 17 5.70 5.04 5.63
N SER A 18 5.92 4.21 4.62
CA SER A 18 6.35 4.70 3.31
C SER A 18 5.90 3.72 2.24
N LEU A 19 5.47 4.28 1.13
CA LEU A 19 5.09 3.52 -0.06
C LEU A 19 5.61 4.27 -1.28
N ALA A 20 5.82 3.55 -2.37
CA ALA A 20 6.05 4.20 -3.65
C ALA A 20 4.70 4.68 -4.20
N ASN A 21 4.77 5.59 -5.18
CA ASN A 21 3.55 6.05 -5.84
C ASN A 21 2.82 4.86 -6.46
N ALA A 22 1.53 4.80 -6.24
CA ALA A 22 0.65 3.75 -6.76
C ALA A 22 0.97 2.35 -6.20
N GLU A 23 1.79 2.26 -5.16
CA GLU A 23 2.06 0.98 -4.53
C GLU A 23 0.95 0.65 -3.54
N LEU A 24 0.48 -0.59 -3.59
CA LEU A 24 -0.52 -1.07 -2.66
C LEU A 24 0.14 -1.72 -1.45
N ALA A 25 -0.52 -1.64 -0.31
CA ALA A 25 -0.06 -2.31 0.90
C ALA A 25 -1.25 -2.82 1.70
N PHE A 26 -1.07 -3.98 2.30
CA PHE A 26 -2.11 -4.57 3.14
C PHE A 26 -1.57 -4.77 4.55
N THR A 27 -2.26 -4.22 5.53
CA THR A 27 -1.91 -4.37 6.94
C THR A 27 -2.80 -5.45 7.53
N GLU A 28 -2.19 -6.59 7.85
CA GLU A 28 -2.96 -7.76 8.27
C GLU A 28 -3.57 -7.62 9.65
N GLY A 29 -2.90 -6.91 10.54
CA GLY A 29 -3.41 -6.75 11.89
C GLY A 29 -4.74 -6.02 11.93
N THR A 30 -4.94 -5.05 11.05
CA THR A 30 -6.19 -4.30 10.97
C THR A 30 -6.99 -4.64 9.71
N GLU A 31 -6.46 -5.51 8.86
CA GLU A 31 -7.12 -5.93 7.62
C GLU A 31 -7.48 -4.73 6.75
N THR A 32 -6.53 -3.84 6.58
CA THR A 32 -6.76 -2.57 5.89
C THR A 32 -5.85 -2.47 4.68
N LEU A 33 -6.40 -1.98 3.58
CA LEU A 33 -5.68 -1.81 2.32
C LEU A 33 -5.37 -0.33 2.11
N PHE A 34 -4.10 -0.05 1.73
CA PHE A 34 -3.62 1.31 1.52
C PHE A 34 -3.01 1.44 0.15
N ILE A 35 -2.94 2.67 -0.35
CA ILE A 35 -2.22 2.98 -1.58
C ILE A 35 -1.38 4.23 -1.36
N GLY A 36 -0.18 4.24 -1.94
CA GLY A 36 0.68 5.40 -1.94
C GLY A 36 0.25 6.38 -3.01
N LYS A 37 0.13 7.65 -2.65
CA LYS A 37 -0.27 8.71 -3.57
C LYS A 37 0.78 9.80 -3.57
N GLY A 38 1.20 10.23 -4.74
CA GLY A 38 2.16 11.30 -4.88
C GLY A 38 2.13 11.87 -6.26
N THR A 39 2.90 12.94 -6.48
CA THR A 39 2.93 13.64 -7.75
C THR A 39 4.03 13.16 -8.69
N GLY A 40 4.96 12.35 -8.18
CA GLY A 40 6.00 11.77 -9.01
C GLY A 40 5.47 10.65 -9.88
N GLY A 41 6.31 10.13 -10.74
CA GLY A 41 5.93 9.00 -11.57
C GLY A 41 5.88 7.71 -10.79
N ALA A 42 5.49 6.62 -11.46
CA ALA A 42 5.45 5.31 -10.85
C ALA A 42 6.84 4.94 -10.32
N GLY A 43 6.88 4.37 -9.13
CA GLY A 43 8.14 4.01 -8.51
C GLY A 43 8.76 5.10 -7.67
N GLY A 44 8.27 6.34 -7.75
CA GLY A 44 8.72 7.42 -6.88
C GLY A 44 8.11 7.27 -5.49
N SER A 45 8.61 8.08 -4.55
CA SER A 45 8.10 8.05 -3.20
C SER A 45 6.73 8.71 -3.11
N ALA A 46 5.81 8.09 -2.39
CA ALA A 46 4.50 8.67 -2.17
C ALA A 46 4.59 9.77 -1.13
N THR A 47 3.80 10.81 -1.32
CA THR A 47 3.70 11.90 -0.36
C THR A 47 2.59 11.63 0.66
N SER A 48 1.66 10.76 0.34
CA SER A 48 0.55 10.42 1.23
C SER A 48 0.26 8.94 1.12
N ILE A 49 -0.23 8.38 2.21
CA ILE A 49 -0.67 6.99 2.24
C ILE A 49 -2.16 7.00 2.54
N ILE A 50 -2.93 6.52 1.58
CA ILE A 50 -4.39 6.64 1.60
C ILE A 50 -4.99 5.28 1.91
N LYS A 51 -5.89 5.24 2.87
CA LYS A 51 -6.67 4.04 3.16
C LYS A 51 -7.78 3.95 2.11
N ILE A 52 -7.80 2.85 1.36
CA ILE A 52 -8.79 2.69 0.30
C ILE A 52 -9.81 1.62 0.61
N GLY A 53 -9.62 0.86 1.65
CA GLY A 53 -10.61 -0.14 1.99
C GLY A 53 -10.14 -1.01 3.11
N GLY A 54 -11.03 -1.88 3.53
CA GLY A 54 -10.73 -2.84 4.55
C GLY A 54 -11.70 -2.75 5.69
N LYS A 55 -11.32 -3.44 6.72
CA LYS A 55 -12.17 -3.61 7.88
C LYS A 55 -12.27 -2.37 8.73
#